data_92faaa29552642635bd0f66be645120c
#
_entry.id   92faaa29552642635bd0f66be645120c
#
_cell.length_a   1.000
_cell.length_b   1.000
_cell.length_c   1.000
_cell.angle_alpha   90.00
_cell.angle_beta   90.00
_cell.angle_gamma   90.00
#
_symmetry.space_group_name_H-M   'P 1'
#
loop_
_entity.id
_entity.type
_entity.pdbx_description
1 polymer ?
#
loop_
_entity_poly.entity_id
_entity_poly.type
_entity_poly.pdbx_seq_one_letter_code
_entity_poly.pdbx_strand_id
1 'polypeptide(L)'
;MLTLCGFAVSNYHNKVKLALLEKGIAFDEQEVFPLGSPALMAKSPLGKIPYIETADGVLVESQVIVDYIEARYPQQPLIPADPFRAAQVRELLTFLELHIELVARELYAEAFFGGKVSDDVKQQVAAKLKKSIAALGARAKFAPYLAGDTFSMADCAAIFHFPAVSAATTKVLGEDLLAGLPVKQYLERMEQMPNVQTLKAAQVASFPAFVAAHTG
;
A
#
# COMPACT_ATOMS: atom_id res chain seq x y z
N MET A 1 -14.18 -2.89 -19.96
CA MET A 1 -12.76 -2.60 -19.76
C MET A 1 -12.61 -2.18 -18.30
N LEU A 2 -11.51 -2.42 -17.66
CA LEU A 2 -11.24 -2.03 -16.27
C LEU A 2 -10.46 -0.72 -16.28
N THR A 3 -10.90 0.28 -15.51
CA THR A 3 -10.15 1.52 -15.31
C THR A 3 -9.73 1.65 -13.86
N LEU A 4 -8.43 1.81 -13.62
CA LEU A 4 -7.89 2.10 -12.29
C LEU A 4 -7.83 3.61 -12.09
N CYS A 5 -8.48 4.10 -11.05
CA CYS A 5 -8.62 5.51 -10.74
C CYS A 5 -7.83 5.89 -9.48
N GLY A 6 -6.96 6.90 -9.59
CA GLY A 6 -6.10 7.33 -8.50
C GLY A 6 -4.88 8.10 -9.00
N PHE A 7 -3.78 8.07 -8.26
CA PHE A 7 -2.53 8.73 -8.67
C PHE A 7 -1.29 7.98 -8.16
N ALA A 8 -0.17 8.16 -8.86
CA ALA A 8 1.06 7.38 -8.67
C ALA A 8 1.76 7.54 -7.31
N VAL A 9 1.50 8.61 -6.54
CA VAL A 9 2.11 8.78 -5.21
C VAL A 9 1.45 7.88 -4.15
N SER A 10 0.18 7.47 -4.36
CA SER A 10 -0.54 6.68 -3.38
C SER A 10 -0.02 5.24 -3.26
N ASN A 11 0.37 4.87 -2.05
CA ASN A 11 0.79 3.49 -1.73
C ASN A 11 -0.33 2.47 -1.99
N TYR A 12 -1.59 2.80 -1.67
CA TYR A 12 -2.73 1.93 -1.94
C TYR A 12 -3.08 1.82 -3.43
N HIS A 13 -2.92 2.91 -4.20
CA HIS A 13 -3.08 2.86 -5.65
C HIS A 13 -2.03 1.93 -6.28
N ASN A 14 -0.76 2.09 -5.88
CA ASN A 14 0.33 1.26 -6.40
C ASN A 14 0.20 -0.22 -6.00
N LYS A 15 -0.35 -0.54 -4.83
CA LYS A 15 -0.71 -1.90 -4.45
C LYS A 15 -1.64 -2.55 -5.49
N VAL A 16 -2.73 -1.87 -5.85
CA VAL A 16 -3.70 -2.37 -6.84
C VAL A 16 -3.06 -2.44 -8.23
N LYS A 17 -2.33 -1.40 -8.61
CA LYS A 17 -1.67 -1.33 -9.91
C LYS A 17 -0.64 -2.44 -10.08
N LEU A 18 0.16 -2.73 -9.05
CA LEU A 18 1.11 -3.84 -9.09
C LEU A 18 0.39 -5.19 -9.22
N ALA A 19 -0.71 -5.40 -8.51
CA ALA A 19 -1.50 -6.62 -8.65
C ALA A 19 -2.02 -6.81 -10.08
N LEU A 20 -2.52 -5.76 -10.72
CA LEU A 20 -2.96 -5.80 -12.12
C LEU A 20 -1.82 -6.16 -13.08
N LEU A 21 -0.66 -5.53 -12.90
CA LEU A 21 0.52 -5.75 -13.73
C LEU A 21 1.08 -7.17 -13.56
N GLU A 22 1.22 -7.67 -12.33
CA GLU A 22 1.73 -9.01 -12.06
C GLU A 22 0.78 -10.11 -12.55
N LYS A 23 -0.52 -9.82 -12.64
CA LYS A 23 -1.51 -10.73 -13.23
C LYS A 23 -1.61 -10.58 -14.76
N GLY A 24 -0.90 -9.64 -15.38
CA GLY A 24 -0.96 -9.37 -16.83
C GLY A 24 -2.33 -8.87 -17.30
N ILE A 25 -3.09 -8.21 -16.44
CA ILE A 25 -4.43 -7.71 -16.76
C ILE A 25 -4.29 -6.35 -17.45
N ALA A 26 -4.92 -6.20 -18.62
CA ALA A 26 -5.01 -4.91 -19.30
C ALA A 26 -6.03 -4.00 -18.60
N PHE A 27 -5.65 -2.75 -18.38
CA PHE A 27 -6.48 -1.73 -17.76
C PHE A 27 -6.12 -0.34 -18.27
N ASP A 28 -7.08 0.58 -18.17
CA ASP A 28 -6.84 2.00 -18.37
C ASP A 28 -6.56 2.67 -17.02
N GLU A 29 -5.90 3.83 -17.06
CA GLU A 29 -5.66 4.64 -15.86
C GLU A 29 -6.36 5.99 -15.98
N GLN A 30 -6.98 6.42 -14.89
CA GLN A 30 -7.52 7.76 -14.75
C GLN A 30 -6.93 8.43 -13.52
N GLU A 31 -6.23 9.55 -13.74
CA GLU A 31 -5.77 10.38 -12.62
C GLU A 31 -6.97 11.09 -11.96
N VAL A 32 -7.01 11.04 -10.62
CA VAL A 32 -8.11 11.57 -9.82
C VAL A 32 -7.58 12.55 -8.79
N PHE A 33 -7.88 13.84 -9.01
CA PHE A 33 -7.49 14.93 -8.14
C PHE A 33 -8.47 16.12 -8.32
N PRO A 34 -8.80 16.92 -7.28
CA PRO A 34 -8.40 16.79 -5.87
C PRO A 34 -9.20 15.72 -5.11
N LEU A 35 -8.61 15.19 -4.05
CA LEU A 35 -9.32 14.29 -3.14
C LEU A 35 -10.50 14.99 -2.46
N GLY A 36 -11.56 14.21 -2.15
CA GLY A 36 -12.76 14.74 -1.48
C GLY A 36 -13.66 15.60 -2.38
N SER A 37 -13.39 15.70 -3.69
CA SER A 37 -14.29 16.40 -4.60
C SER A 37 -15.66 15.73 -4.69
N PRO A 38 -16.76 16.47 -4.95
CA PRO A 38 -18.09 15.87 -5.12
C PRO A 38 -18.13 14.79 -6.20
N ALA A 39 -17.37 14.96 -7.29
CA ALA A 39 -17.27 13.97 -8.37
C ALA A 39 -16.60 12.68 -7.89
N LEU A 40 -15.54 12.77 -7.09
CA LEU A 40 -14.92 11.60 -6.47
C LEU A 40 -15.85 10.96 -5.44
N MET A 41 -16.48 11.73 -4.57
CA MET A 41 -17.38 11.21 -3.53
C MET A 41 -18.60 10.48 -4.10
N ALA A 42 -19.06 10.84 -5.30
CA ALA A 42 -20.12 10.11 -6.01
C ALA A 42 -19.71 8.68 -6.40
N LYS A 43 -18.42 8.42 -6.58
CA LYS A 43 -17.85 7.10 -6.93
C LYS A 43 -17.21 6.40 -5.73
N SER A 44 -16.49 7.15 -4.90
CA SER A 44 -15.83 6.70 -3.67
C SER A 44 -16.39 7.51 -2.49
N PRO A 45 -17.34 6.99 -1.72
CA PRO A 45 -18.08 7.76 -0.70
C PRO A 45 -17.21 8.35 0.42
N LEU A 46 -16.03 7.77 0.68
CA LEU A 46 -15.04 8.31 1.62
C LEU A 46 -14.11 9.36 0.99
N GLY A 47 -14.31 9.71 -0.29
CA GLY A 47 -13.44 10.65 -1.01
C GLY A 47 -12.00 10.16 -1.17
N LYS A 48 -11.77 8.84 -1.16
CA LYS A 48 -10.46 8.21 -1.20
C LYS A 48 -10.19 7.51 -2.53
N ILE A 49 -8.92 7.27 -2.78
CA ILE A 49 -8.42 6.45 -3.89
C ILE A 49 -7.54 5.30 -3.34
N PRO A 50 -7.34 4.21 -4.11
CA PRO A 50 -7.88 3.94 -5.44
C PRO A 50 -9.35 3.50 -5.42
N TYR A 51 -9.96 3.60 -6.59
CA TYR A 51 -11.16 2.87 -6.94
C TYR A 51 -11.01 2.32 -8.36
N ILE A 52 -11.83 1.33 -8.73
CA ILE A 52 -11.89 0.84 -10.11
C ILE A 52 -13.28 1.02 -10.68
N GLU A 53 -13.32 1.29 -11.99
CA GLU A 53 -14.55 1.25 -12.79
C GLU A 53 -14.53 0.00 -13.66
N THR A 54 -15.64 -0.70 -13.70
CA THR A 54 -15.85 -1.91 -14.49
C THR A 54 -17.17 -1.83 -15.24
N ALA A 55 -17.45 -2.79 -16.12
CA ALA A 55 -18.77 -2.88 -16.78
C ALA A 55 -19.91 -3.13 -15.78
N ASP A 56 -19.61 -3.70 -14.60
CA ASP A 56 -20.58 -4.05 -13.56
C ASP A 56 -20.78 -2.92 -12.54
N GLY A 57 -19.91 -1.90 -12.54
CA GLY A 57 -19.98 -0.75 -11.64
C GLY A 57 -18.63 -0.37 -11.04
N VAL A 58 -18.67 0.41 -9.95
CA VAL A 58 -17.51 0.94 -9.24
C VAL A 58 -17.22 0.09 -8.00
N LEU A 59 -15.94 -0.22 -7.76
CA LEU A 59 -15.46 -0.81 -6.51
C LEU A 59 -14.44 0.09 -5.84
N VAL A 60 -14.58 0.25 -4.55
CA VAL A 60 -13.67 0.99 -3.66
C VAL A 60 -12.96 0.03 -2.71
N GLU A 61 -12.04 0.55 -1.89
CA GLU A 61 -11.21 -0.21 -0.95
C GLU A 61 -10.19 -1.11 -1.67
N SER A 62 -8.92 -0.78 -1.52
CA SER A 62 -7.82 -1.43 -2.28
C SER A 62 -7.79 -2.94 -2.08
N GLN A 63 -8.10 -3.45 -0.87
CA GLN A 63 -8.13 -4.89 -0.63
C GLN A 63 -9.32 -5.55 -1.31
N VAL A 64 -10.50 -4.94 -1.27
CA VAL A 64 -11.68 -5.44 -1.97
C VAL A 64 -11.45 -5.49 -3.49
N ILE A 65 -10.79 -4.45 -4.02
CA ILE A 65 -10.42 -4.40 -5.44
C ILE A 65 -9.49 -5.55 -5.80
N VAL A 66 -8.44 -5.81 -5.01
CA VAL A 66 -7.49 -6.90 -5.29
C VAL A 66 -8.16 -8.26 -5.14
N ASP A 67 -9.05 -8.46 -4.16
CA ASP A 67 -9.84 -9.70 -4.02
C ASP A 67 -10.79 -9.92 -5.22
N TYR A 68 -11.42 -8.85 -5.73
CA TYR A 68 -12.22 -8.91 -6.95
C TYR A 68 -11.38 -9.31 -8.17
N ILE A 69 -10.20 -8.67 -8.35
CA ILE A 69 -9.25 -8.97 -9.42
C ILE A 69 -8.81 -10.45 -9.34
N GLU A 70 -8.51 -10.94 -8.15
CA GLU A 70 -8.10 -12.33 -7.93
C GLU A 70 -9.19 -13.33 -8.32
N ALA A 71 -10.41 -13.06 -7.91
CA ALA A 71 -11.56 -13.92 -8.22
C ALA A 71 -11.94 -13.86 -9.72
N ARG A 72 -11.89 -12.66 -10.33
CA ARG A 72 -12.31 -12.44 -11.71
C ARG A 72 -11.30 -12.94 -12.73
N TYR A 73 -10.01 -12.92 -12.36
CA TYR A 73 -8.88 -13.30 -13.22
C TYR A 73 -8.00 -14.33 -12.48
N PRO A 74 -8.41 -15.59 -12.40
CA PRO A 74 -7.72 -16.62 -11.60
C PRO A 74 -6.36 -17.06 -12.19
N GLN A 75 -6.03 -16.63 -13.41
CA GLN A 75 -4.75 -16.89 -14.01
C GLN A 75 -3.66 -16.07 -13.27
N GLN A 76 -2.48 -16.64 -13.05
CA GLN A 76 -1.41 -16.04 -12.26
C GLN A 76 -1.89 -15.59 -10.86
N PRO A 77 -2.23 -16.54 -9.98
CA PRO A 77 -2.81 -16.24 -8.69
C PRO A 77 -1.80 -15.51 -7.77
N LEU A 78 -2.28 -14.49 -7.06
CA LEU A 78 -1.56 -13.78 -6.00
C LEU A 78 -1.92 -14.28 -4.60
N ILE A 79 -2.83 -15.25 -4.53
CA ILE A 79 -3.21 -15.97 -3.31
C ILE A 79 -2.99 -17.47 -3.54
N PRO A 80 -2.31 -18.18 -2.63
CA PRO A 80 -2.14 -19.62 -2.72
C PRO A 80 -3.48 -20.37 -2.77
N ALA A 81 -3.52 -21.48 -3.51
CA ALA A 81 -4.73 -22.33 -3.58
C ALA A 81 -5.01 -23.08 -2.25
N ASP A 82 -3.98 -23.36 -1.47
CA ASP A 82 -4.14 -23.97 -0.14
C ASP A 82 -4.83 -22.97 0.81
N PRO A 83 -5.96 -23.35 1.45
CA PRO A 83 -6.73 -22.41 2.27
C PRO A 83 -5.97 -21.84 3.47
N PHE A 84 -5.09 -22.64 4.09
CA PHE A 84 -4.33 -22.17 5.25
C PHE A 84 -3.24 -21.19 4.83
N ARG A 85 -2.51 -21.47 3.76
CA ARG A 85 -1.52 -20.53 3.18
C ARG A 85 -2.21 -19.26 2.67
N ALA A 86 -3.37 -19.38 2.04
CA ALA A 86 -4.17 -18.23 1.64
C ALA A 86 -4.55 -17.34 2.85
N ALA A 87 -4.94 -17.96 3.97
CA ALA A 87 -5.25 -17.26 5.21
C ALA A 87 -3.99 -16.56 5.78
N GLN A 88 -2.81 -17.17 5.72
CA GLN A 88 -1.55 -16.56 6.16
C GLN A 88 -1.20 -15.31 5.33
N VAL A 89 -1.41 -15.33 4.01
CA VAL A 89 -1.22 -14.13 3.16
C VAL A 89 -2.18 -13.01 3.60
N ARG A 90 -3.45 -13.32 3.86
CA ARG A 90 -4.45 -12.34 4.33
C ARG A 90 -4.15 -11.84 5.75
N GLU A 91 -3.61 -12.70 6.62
CA GLU A 91 -3.13 -12.31 7.95
C GLU A 91 -2.02 -11.25 7.84
N LEU A 92 -1.02 -11.44 6.98
CA LEU A 92 0.04 -10.46 6.74
C LEU A 92 -0.50 -9.15 6.17
N LEU A 93 -1.46 -9.21 5.23
CA LEU A 93 -2.16 -8.02 4.72
C LEU A 93 -2.86 -7.25 5.85
N THR A 94 -3.55 -7.96 6.74
CA THR A 94 -4.23 -7.36 7.89
C THR A 94 -3.23 -6.66 8.82
N PHE A 95 -2.09 -7.29 9.12
CA PHE A 95 -1.02 -6.63 9.89
C PHE A 95 -0.50 -5.38 9.19
N LEU A 96 -0.18 -5.49 7.90
CA LEU A 96 0.38 -4.39 7.13
C LEU A 96 -0.56 -3.19 7.06
N GLU A 97 -1.84 -3.40 6.76
CA GLU A 97 -2.78 -2.32 6.49
C GLU A 97 -3.42 -1.78 7.77
N LEU A 98 -4.04 -2.63 8.60
CA LEU A 98 -4.79 -2.15 9.77
C LEU A 98 -3.90 -1.81 10.96
N HIS A 99 -2.83 -2.55 11.17
CA HIS A 99 -2.03 -2.44 12.39
C HIS A 99 -0.71 -1.69 12.21
N ILE A 100 -0.25 -1.50 10.98
CA ILE A 100 1.00 -0.81 10.70
C ILE A 100 0.75 0.45 9.88
N GLU A 101 0.28 0.34 8.63
CA GLU A 101 0.15 1.49 7.74
C GLU A 101 -0.90 2.50 8.21
N LEU A 102 -2.11 2.05 8.55
CA LEU A 102 -3.16 2.95 9.06
C LEU A 102 -2.78 3.60 10.40
N VAL A 103 -2.02 2.90 11.24
CA VAL A 103 -1.50 3.48 12.48
C VAL A 103 -0.41 4.50 12.20
N ALA A 104 0.55 4.19 11.30
CA ALA A 104 1.60 5.12 10.90
C ALA A 104 1.03 6.35 10.17
N ARG A 105 -0.12 6.21 9.50
CA ARG A 105 -0.81 7.29 8.79
C ARG A 105 -1.22 8.44 9.71
N GLU A 106 -1.40 8.18 10.99
CA GLU A 106 -1.64 9.25 11.99
C GLU A 106 -0.46 10.26 12.07
N LEU A 107 0.74 9.86 11.62
CA LEU A 107 1.93 10.72 11.53
C LEU A 107 2.03 11.49 10.20
N TYR A 108 1.25 11.13 9.17
CA TYR A 108 1.46 11.63 7.80
C TYR A 108 1.24 13.14 7.67
N ALA A 109 0.37 13.73 8.48
CA ALA A 109 0.18 15.17 8.50
C ALA A 109 1.51 15.91 8.73
N GLU A 110 2.32 15.45 9.68
CA GLU A 110 3.64 16.04 9.98
C GLU A 110 4.72 15.49 9.02
N ALA A 111 4.65 14.19 8.69
CA ALA A 111 5.65 13.57 7.84
C ALA A 111 5.67 14.14 6.42
N PHE A 112 4.50 14.38 5.80
CA PHE A 112 4.41 14.65 4.37
C PHE A 112 3.68 15.93 3.99
N PHE A 113 2.87 16.53 4.90
CA PHE A 113 1.96 17.61 4.55
C PHE A 113 2.17 18.89 5.35
N GLY A 114 3.33 19.04 6.03
CA GLY A 114 3.69 20.28 6.74
C GLY A 114 2.88 20.58 8.01
N GLY A 115 1.99 19.69 8.40
CA GLY A 115 1.23 19.78 9.64
C GLY A 115 2.06 19.46 10.88
N LYS A 116 1.38 19.36 12.03
CA LYS A 116 2.00 18.92 13.30
C LYS A 116 1.12 17.85 13.95
N VAL A 117 1.77 16.89 14.59
CA VAL A 117 1.13 15.84 15.39
C VAL A 117 1.53 16.06 16.85
N SER A 118 0.55 15.95 17.77
CA SER A 118 0.84 16.13 19.19
C SER A 118 1.75 15.02 19.74
N ASP A 119 2.49 15.33 20.81
CA ASP A 119 3.41 14.36 21.42
C ASP A 119 2.66 13.14 21.98
N ASP A 120 1.43 13.33 22.50
CA ASP A 120 0.58 12.22 22.95
C ASP A 120 0.25 11.25 21.82
N VAL A 121 -0.11 11.76 20.63
CA VAL A 121 -0.38 10.92 19.45
C VAL A 121 0.89 10.23 19.01
N LYS A 122 2.04 10.93 18.96
CA LYS A 122 3.34 10.32 18.61
C LYS A 122 3.68 9.15 19.53
N GLN A 123 3.51 9.32 20.85
CA GLN A 123 3.76 8.25 21.83
C GLN A 123 2.82 7.06 21.65
N GLN A 124 1.52 7.30 21.45
CA GLN A 124 0.53 6.25 21.22
C GLN A 124 0.81 5.47 19.93
N VAL A 125 1.11 6.18 18.84
CA VAL A 125 1.46 5.59 17.55
C VAL A 125 2.73 4.75 17.66
N ALA A 126 3.78 5.29 18.30
CA ALA A 126 5.03 4.56 18.50
C ALA A 126 4.81 3.25 19.29
N ALA A 127 4.03 3.31 20.37
CA ALA A 127 3.72 2.12 21.18
C ALA A 127 2.93 1.06 20.38
N LYS A 128 1.89 1.48 19.65
CA LYS A 128 1.10 0.58 18.79
C LYS A 128 1.97 -0.04 17.70
N LEU A 129 2.78 0.77 16.99
CA LEU A 129 3.63 0.30 15.91
C LEU A 129 4.69 -0.68 16.40
N LYS A 130 5.37 -0.42 17.51
CA LYS A 130 6.38 -1.35 18.08
C LYS A 130 5.77 -2.73 18.32
N LYS A 131 4.56 -2.80 18.88
CA LYS A 131 3.86 -4.06 19.10
C LYS A 131 3.47 -4.75 17.78
N SER A 132 2.91 -4.01 16.83
CA SER A 132 2.42 -4.55 15.56
C SER A 132 3.56 -5.00 14.65
N ILE A 133 4.67 -4.26 14.64
CA ILE A 133 5.88 -4.61 13.88
C ILE A 133 6.52 -5.89 14.45
N ALA A 134 6.57 -6.04 15.77
CA ALA A 134 7.02 -7.28 16.39
C ALA A 134 6.14 -8.48 16.01
N ALA A 135 4.82 -8.28 15.99
CA ALA A 135 3.87 -9.31 15.55
C ALA A 135 4.05 -9.68 14.07
N LEU A 136 4.22 -8.69 13.18
CA LEU A 136 4.55 -8.93 11.78
C LEU A 136 5.86 -9.72 11.64
N GLY A 137 6.92 -9.33 12.36
CA GLY A 137 8.22 -10.01 12.35
C GLY A 137 8.15 -11.48 12.77
N ALA A 138 7.23 -11.82 13.68
CA ALA A 138 7.00 -13.20 14.10
C ALA A 138 6.27 -14.06 13.04
N ARG A 139 5.62 -13.43 12.05
CA ARG A 139 4.80 -14.13 11.05
C ARG A 139 5.40 -14.07 9.64
N ALA A 140 5.99 -12.94 9.25
CA ALA A 140 6.55 -12.72 7.92
C ALA A 140 7.88 -13.45 7.73
N LYS A 141 8.15 -13.89 6.51
CA LYS A 141 9.39 -14.59 6.11
C LYS A 141 10.43 -13.63 5.51
N PHE A 142 10.00 -12.61 4.80
CA PHE A 142 10.82 -11.63 4.10
C PHE A 142 11.75 -12.19 3.00
N ALA A 143 11.85 -13.51 2.82
CA ALA A 143 12.71 -14.11 1.82
C ALA A 143 12.16 -15.45 1.29
N PRO A 144 12.10 -15.63 -0.06
CA PRO A 144 12.30 -14.59 -1.07
C PRO A 144 11.22 -13.51 -1.05
N TYR A 145 9.98 -13.84 -0.62
CA TYR A 145 8.82 -12.96 -0.52
C TYR A 145 8.29 -12.88 0.90
N LEU A 146 7.36 -11.97 1.14
CA LEU A 146 6.88 -11.69 2.49
C LEU A 146 6.21 -12.91 3.16
N ALA A 147 5.40 -13.66 2.39
CA ALA A 147 4.71 -14.85 2.88
C ALA A 147 5.48 -16.16 2.70
N GLY A 148 6.65 -16.14 2.05
CA GLY A 148 7.49 -17.33 1.80
C GLY A 148 8.01 -17.41 0.36
N ASP A 149 7.76 -18.53 -0.34
CA ASP A 149 8.44 -18.88 -1.58
C ASP A 149 7.77 -18.30 -2.85
N THR A 150 6.58 -17.70 -2.73
CA THR A 150 5.81 -17.22 -3.87
C THR A 150 5.39 -15.76 -3.65
N PHE A 151 5.54 -14.94 -4.70
CA PHE A 151 5.01 -13.57 -4.73
C PHE A 151 3.48 -13.60 -4.51
N SER A 152 2.97 -12.67 -3.71
CA SER A 152 1.58 -12.67 -3.28
C SER A 152 1.00 -11.26 -3.14
N MET A 153 -0.30 -11.17 -2.86
CA MET A 153 -0.95 -9.90 -2.51
C MET A 153 -0.26 -9.18 -1.35
N ALA A 154 0.33 -9.91 -0.39
CA ALA A 154 1.04 -9.30 0.72
C ALA A 154 2.28 -8.52 0.25
N ASP A 155 2.95 -8.98 -0.80
CA ASP A 155 4.08 -8.27 -1.40
C ASP A 155 3.63 -7.02 -2.14
N CYS A 156 2.48 -7.08 -2.85
CA CYS A 156 1.90 -5.90 -3.50
C CYS A 156 1.65 -4.75 -2.52
N ALA A 157 1.25 -5.05 -1.29
CA ALA A 157 1.07 -4.07 -0.23
C ALA A 157 2.40 -3.64 0.39
N ALA A 158 3.24 -4.59 0.81
CA ALA A 158 4.47 -4.35 1.55
C ALA A 158 5.46 -3.45 0.82
N ILE A 159 5.62 -3.64 -0.51
CA ILE A 159 6.53 -2.88 -1.36
C ILE A 159 6.28 -1.37 -1.28
N PHE A 160 5.02 -0.94 -1.12
CA PHE A 160 4.64 0.47 -1.07
C PHE A 160 4.31 0.96 0.34
N HIS A 161 3.91 0.08 1.26
CA HIS A 161 3.60 0.48 2.63
C HIS A 161 4.87 0.63 3.48
N PHE A 162 5.83 -0.27 3.40
CA PHE A 162 7.05 -0.19 4.20
C PHE A 162 7.82 1.12 4.01
N PRO A 163 8.09 1.59 2.77
CA PRO A 163 8.79 2.87 2.60
C PRO A 163 8.04 4.06 3.19
N ALA A 164 6.70 4.09 3.07
CA ALA A 164 5.89 5.15 3.64
C ALA A 164 5.92 5.17 5.17
N VAL A 165 5.83 3.99 5.79
CA VAL A 165 5.92 3.82 7.26
C VAL A 165 7.31 4.19 7.76
N SER A 166 8.37 3.68 7.12
CA SER A 166 9.77 3.97 7.46
C SER A 166 10.06 5.48 7.39
N ALA A 167 9.65 6.14 6.29
CA ALA A 167 9.82 7.57 6.13
C ALA A 167 9.06 8.39 7.19
N ALA A 168 7.81 8.00 7.49
CA ALA A 168 6.99 8.71 8.47
C ALA A 168 7.56 8.57 9.89
N THR A 169 7.94 7.36 10.30
CA THR A 169 8.50 7.11 11.64
C THR A 169 9.87 7.76 11.81
N THR A 170 10.74 7.68 10.80
CA THR A 170 12.05 8.35 10.82
C THR A 170 11.89 9.86 10.97
N LYS A 171 11.00 10.48 10.17
CA LYS A 171 10.86 11.94 10.16
C LYS A 171 10.20 12.49 11.41
N VAL A 172 9.19 11.79 11.96
CA VAL A 172 8.35 12.31 13.05
C VAL A 172 8.78 11.80 14.42
N LEU A 173 9.26 10.55 14.50
CA LEU A 173 9.69 9.92 15.76
C LEU A 173 11.21 9.91 15.94
N GLY A 174 11.99 10.27 14.88
CA GLY A 174 13.45 10.26 14.91
C GLY A 174 14.08 8.88 14.76
N GLU A 175 13.28 7.82 14.58
CA GLU A 175 13.76 6.44 14.40
C GLU A 175 12.91 5.70 13.34
N ASP A 176 13.56 4.88 12.51
CA ASP A 176 12.85 3.94 11.66
C ASP A 176 12.42 2.72 12.47
N LEU A 177 11.13 2.62 12.78
CA LEU A 177 10.60 1.51 13.58
C LEU A 177 10.67 0.16 12.86
N LEU A 178 10.86 0.13 11.54
CA LEU A 178 11.03 -1.08 10.75
C LEU A 178 12.48 -1.58 10.70
N ALA A 179 13.46 -0.81 11.16
CA ALA A 179 14.90 -1.11 11.06
C ALA A 179 15.30 -2.44 11.72
N GLY A 180 14.54 -2.92 12.71
CA GLY A 180 14.76 -4.23 13.37
C GLY A 180 14.32 -5.45 12.55
N LEU A 181 13.62 -5.25 11.42
CA LEU A 181 13.21 -6.30 10.51
C LEU A 181 14.03 -6.27 9.21
N PRO A 182 14.14 -7.36 8.46
CA PRO A 182 14.91 -7.41 7.20
C PRO A 182 14.17 -6.74 6.02
N VAL A 183 13.48 -5.61 6.30
CA VAL A 183 12.68 -4.87 5.33
C VAL A 183 13.55 -4.29 4.23
N LYS A 184 14.73 -3.77 4.55
CA LYS A 184 15.65 -3.19 3.56
C LYS A 184 16.06 -4.23 2.52
N GLN A 185 16.55 -5.38 2.95
CA GLN A 185 16.99 -6.47 2.05
C GLN A 185 15.81 -7.04 1.24
N TYR A 186 14.63 -7.07 1.83
CA TYR A 186 13.40 -7.46 1.14
C TYR A 186 13.08 -6.46 0.01
N LEU A 187 13.06 -5.16 0.30
CA LEU A 187 12.77 -4.12 -0.70
C LEU A 187 13.81 -4.08 -1.82
N GLU A 188 15.12 -4.21 -1.50
CA GLU A 188 16.20 -4.28 -2.48
C GLU A 188 15.98 -5.45 -3.48
N ARG A 189 15.46 -6.58 -3.00
CA ARG A 189 15.12 -7.73 -3.84
C ARG A 189 13.89 -7.47 -4.69
N MET A 190 12.83 -6.88 -4.12
CA MET A 190 11.61 -6.53 -4.86
C MET A 190 11.87 -5.47 -5.94
N GLU A 191 12.83 -4.59 -5.73
CA GLU A 191 13.24 -3.59 -6.72
C GLU A 191 13.92 -4.16 -7.97
N GLN A 192 14.26 -5.45 -7.96
CA GLN A 192 14.73 -6.12 -9.19
C GLN A 192 13.58 -6.50 -10.14
N MET A 193 12.32 -6.44 -9.68
CA MET A 193 11.15 -6.75 -10.48
C MET A 193 10.82 -5.56 -11.43
N PRO A 194 10.67 -5.79 -12.76
CA PRO A 194 10.45 -4.70 -13.73
C PRO A 194 9.22 -3.83 -13.42
N ASN A 195 8.10 -4.46 -13.01
CA ASN A 195 6.89 -3.71 -12.66
C ASN A 195 7.09 -2.84 -11.41
N VAL A 196 7.82 -3.32 -10.42
CA VAL A 196 8.16 -2.54 -9.21
C VAL A 196 9.03 -1.34 -9.57
N GLN A 197 10.05 -1.52 -10.41
CA GLN A 197 10.90 -0.42 -10.89
C GLN A 197 10.07 0.66 -11.59
N THR A 198 9.19 0.25 -12.51
CA THR A 198 8.31 1.16 -13.26
C THR A 198 7.42 1.97 -12.31
N LEU A 199 6.77 1.31 -11.34
CA LEU A 199 5.88 1.98 -10.40
C LEU A 199 6.61 2.92 -9.43
N LYS A 200 7.78 2.51 -8.94
CA LYS A 200 8.61 3.39 -8.08
C LYS A 200 9.13 4.60 -8.85
N ALA A 201 9.55 4.44 -10.09
CA ALA A 201 9.96 5.56 -10.93
C ALA A 201 8.82 6.56 -11.14
N ALA A 202 7.62 6.08 -11.44
CA ALA A 202 6.42 6.92 -11.58
C ALA A 202 6.05 7.62 -10.26
N GLN A 203 6.14 6.93 -9.13
CA GLN A 203 5.89 7.49 -7.80
C GLN A 203 6.87 8.64 -7.50
N VAL A 204 8.15 8.43 -7.72
CA VAL A 204 9.20 9.46 -7.50
C VAL A 204 8.99 10.65 -8.41
N ALA A 205 8.71 10.44 -9.70
CA ALA A 205 8.48 11.52 -10.65
C ALA A 205 7.25 12.37 -10.31
N SER A 206 6.20 11.78 -9.75
CA SER A 206 4.95 12.47 -9.39
C SER A 206 5.00 13.16 -8.01
N PHE A 207 5.95 12.79 -7.15
CA PHE A 207 6.00 13.26 -5.76
C PHE A 207 6.15 14.78 -5.60
N PRO A 208 7.02 15.49 -6.35
CA PRO A 208 7.16 16.94 -6.23
C PRO A 208 5.87 17.71 -6.53
N ALA A 209 5.17 17.34 -7.60
CA ALA A 209 3.89 17.96 -7.96
C ALA A 209 2.81 17.69 -6.91
N PHE A 210 2.78 16.47 -6.36
CA PHE A 210 1.87 16.10 -5.28
C PHE A 210 2.10 16.93 -4.00
N VAL A 211 3.35 17.11 -3.58
CA VAL A 211 3.69 17.93 -2.41
C VAL A 211 3.29 19.38 -2.64
N ALA A 212 3.63 19.97 -3.81
CA ALA A 212 3.27 21.34 -4.14
C ALA A 212 1.75 21.60 -4.08
N ALA A 213 0.93 20.64 -4.46
CA ALA A 213 -0.53 20.73 -4.41
C ALA A 213 -1.13 20.62 -2.99
N HIS A 214 -0.34 20.19 -1.98
CA HIS A 214 -0.83 19.96 -0.60
C HIS A 214 -0.17 20.88 0.44
N THR A 215 0.81 21.70 0.05
CA THR A 215 1.54 22.63 0.95
C THR A 215 1.31 24.10 0.64
N GLY A 216 0.35 24.41 -0.26
CA GLY A 216 -0.03 25.76 -0.64
C GLY A 216 -1.23 26.30 0.12
#